data_5fe5cec263916bb21a6bac2e6cf2de3a
#
_entry.id   5fe5cec263916bb21a6bac2e6cf2de3a
#
_cell.length_a   1.000
_cell.length_b   1.000
_cell.length_c   1.000
_cell.angle_alpha   90.00
_cell.angle_beta   90.00
_cell.angle_gamma   90.00
#
_symmetry.space_group_name_H-M   'P 1'
#
loop_
_entity.id
_entity.type
_entity.pdbx_description
1 polymer ?
#
loop_
_entity_poly.entity_id
_entity_poly.type
_entity_poly.pdbx_seq_one_letter_code
_entity_poly.pdbx_strand_id
1 'polypeptide(L)'
;QQWLHKDVFRRIRALSLAKARKAIKPVEPAVYQAFLLDRQGVGPVGGARYESVDGLMRVIEQLEGIYLNASVWESSVFPARVRDYQPSMLDELLASGDVVWVGSKINGSNAKEAGGIAFHPADSRLLTKPGEQSQNNAYSAGTMTVPETILAVLSNGGAFHARQLSTAAKAIWQEHAEVNVNPETGEIILPAWGESQFEEALWSLVWQGKVTNSSFAPVRALTQGTVSVRAPRTAARRRVRIHASTPATLGGLWS
;
A
#
# COMPACT_ATOMS: atom_id res chain seq x y z
N GLN A 1 -28.33 33.17 24.90
CA GLN A 1 -28.88 32.50 23.69
C GLN A 1 -29.66 33.54 22.91
N GLN A 2 -29.33 33.73 21.65
CA GLN A 2 -30.06 34.62 20.74
C GLN A 2 -30.95 33.76 19.84
N TRP A 3 -32.22 34.13 19.73
CA TRP A 3 -33.20 33.44 18.91
C TRP A 3 -33.45 34.25 17.63
N LEU A 4 -33.43 33.56 16.50
CA LEU A 4 -33.70 34.15 15.18
C LEU A 4 -34.82 33.37 14.48
N HIS A 5 -35.79 34.10 13.88
CA HIS A 5 -36.87 33.46 13.13
C HIS A 5 -36.29 32.72 11.91
N LYS A 6 -36.77 31.52 11.65
CA LYS A 6 -36.26 30.62 10.60
C LYS A 6 -36.20 31.25 9.20
N ASP A 7 -37.22 32.03 8.84
CA ASP A 7 -37.29 32.64 7.52
C ASP A 7 -36.33 33.84 7.40
N VAL A 8 -36.14 34.59 8.49
CA VAL A 8 -35.12 35.64 8.56
C VAL A 8 -33.72 35.04 8.38
N PHE A 9 -33.43 33.94 9.08
CA PHE A 9 -32.16 33.23 8.94
C PHE A 9 -31.92 32.75 7.47
N ARG A 10 -32.93 32.12 6.86
CA ARG A 10 -32.86 31.72 5.44
C ARG A 10 -32.58 32.87 4.51
N ARG A 11 -33.25 34.02 4.72
CA ARG A 11 -33.08 35.22 3.90
C ARG A 11 -31.68 35.81 4.08
N ILE A 12 -31.18 35.91 5.31
CA ILE A 12 -29.82 36.38 5.60
C ILE A 12 -28.80 35.48 4.92
N ARG A 13 -28.93 34.16 5.04
CA ARG A 13 -28.06 33.20 4.39
C ARG A 13 -28.08 33.31 2.86
N ALA A 14 -29.25 33.44 2.26
CA ALA A 14 -29.40 33.63 0.82
C ALA A 14 -28.75 34.93 0.32
N LEU A 15 -28.95 36.05 1.06
CA LEU A 15 -28.35 37.33 0.72
C LEU A 15 -26.83 37.31 0.91
N SER A 16 -26.33 36.69 1.98
CA SER A 16 -24.90 36.52 2.23
C SER A 16 -24.25 35.70 1.11
N LEU A 17 -24.88 34.60 0.71
CA LEU A 17 -24.42 33.75 -0.38
C LEU A 17 -24.43 34.49 -1.73
N ALA A 18 -25.48 35.23 -2.02
CA ALA A 18 -25.61 36.05 -3.22
C ALA A 18 -24.54 37.13 -3.27
N LYS A 19 -24.28 37.80 -2.13
CA LYS A 19 -23.20 38.80 -1.99
C LYS A 19 -21.82 38.16 -2.22
N ALA A 20 -21.56 37.02 -1.61
CA ALA A 20 -20.30 36.28 -1.78
C ALA A 20 -20.08 35.88 -3.26
N ARG A 21 -21.11 35.31 -3.91
CA ARG A 21 -21.05 34.96 -5.34
C ARG A 21 -20.80 36.15 -6.25
N LYS A 22 -21.45 37.30 -5.95
CA LYS A 22 -21.25 38.55 -6.73
C LYS A 22 -19.85 39.14 -6.53
N ALA A 23 -19.19 38.86 -5.42
CA ALA A 23 -17.83 39.30 -5.13
C ALA A 23 -16.75 38.46 -5.85
N ILE A 24 -17.09 37.27 -6.37
CA ILE A 24 -16.16 36.41 -7.10
C ILE A 24 -15.89 37.07 -8.46
N LYS A 25 -14.63 37.36 -8.71
CA LYS A 25 -14.14 37.86 -10.00
C LYS A 25 -13.46 36.70 -10.75
N PRO A 26 -13.73 36.49 -12.04
CA PRO A 26 -12.95 35.57 -12.85
C PRO A 26 -11.47 35.99 -12.84
N VAL A 27 -10.60 35.01 -12.82
CA VAL A 27 -9.14 35.22 -12.97
C VAL A 27 -8.67 34.65 -14.30
N GLU A 28 -7.59 35.19 -14.83
CA GLU A 28 -6.97 34.65 -16.02
C GLU A 28 -6.59 33.17 -15.85
N PRO A 29 -6.77 32.33 -16.87
CA PRO A 29 -6.45 30.90 -16.80
C PRO A 29 -5.02 30.61 -16.34
N ALA A 30 -4.04 31.42 -16.76
CA ALA A 30 -2.65 31.29 -16.37
C ALA A 30 -2.45 31.55 -14.87
N VAL A 31 -3.15 32.52 -14.28
CA VAL A 31 -3.11 32.81 -12.83
C VAL A 31 -3.71 31.65 -12.04
N TYR A 32 -4.82 31.10 -12.53
CA TYR A 32 -5.44 29.92 -11.90
C TYR A 32 -4.53 28.70 -11.97
N GLN A 33 -3.90 28.46 -13.11
CA GLN A 33 -2.93 27.36 -13.27
C GLN A 33 -1.74 27.53 -12.33
N ALA A 34 -1.17 28.73 -12.24
CA ALA A 34 -0.07 29.01 -11.30
C ALA A 34 -0.49 28.78 -9.85
N PHE A 35 -1.71 29.19 -9.47
CA PHE A 35 -2.27 28.93 -8.15
C PHE A 35 -2.40 27.41 -7.88
N LEU A 36 -2.89 26.64 -8.86
CA LEU A 36 -3.01 25.18 -8.71
C LEU A 36 -1.64 24.52 -8.51
N LEU A 37 -0.64 24.90 -9.28
CA LEU A 37 0.73 24.38 -9.15
C LEU A 37 1.33 24.74 -7.79
N ASP A 38 1.18 25.98 -7.36
CA ASP A 38 1.63 26.43 -6.03
C ASP A 38 0.90 25.66 -4.91
N ARG A 39 -0.41 25.52 -5.04
CA ARG A 39 -1.24 24.75 -4.09
C ARG A 39 -0.80 23.29 -3.98
N GLN A 40 -0.36 22.70 -5.08
CA GLN A 40 0.14 21.32 -5.14
C GLN A 40 1.60 21.18 -4.72
N GLY A 41 2.27 22.27 -4.36
CA GLY A 41 3.67 22.26 -3.97
C GLY A 41 4.66 22.05 -5.10
N VAL A 42 4.22 22.21 -6.35
CA VAL A 42 5.01 22.10 -7.60
C VAL A 42 5.05 23.43 -8.34
N GLY A 43 5.36 24.50 -7.63
CA GLY A 43 5.34 25.84 -8.20
C GLY A 43 6.37 26.06 -9.32
N PRO A 44 6.04 26.89 -10.33
CA PRO A 44 6.93 27.16 -11.47
C PRO A 44 8.18 27.96 -11.08
N VAL A 45 8.19 28.59 -9.92
CA VAL A 45 9.23 29.51 -9.46
C VAL A 45 9.84 29.02 -8.15
N GLY A 46 10.26 27.80 -8.04
CA GLY A 46 10.90 27.42 -6.80
C GLY A 46 11.09 25.94 -6.57
N GLY A 47 10.58 25.12 -7.45
CA GLY A 47 10.73 23.66 -7.28
C GLY A 47 9.96 23.13 -6.07
N ALA A 48 10.49 22.12 -5.44
CA ALA A 48 9.89 21.48 -4.29
C ALA A 48 9.68 22.44 -3.12
N ARG A 49 8.47 22.48 -2.60
CA ARG A 49 8.06 23.40 -1.53
C ARG A 49 8.37 22.88 -0.14
N TYR A 50 8.42 21.55 0.00
CA TYR A 50 8.60 20.90 1.27
C TYR A 50 10.03 20.38 1.43
N GLU A 51 10.45 20.17 2.66
CA GLU A 51 11.76 19.63 3.02
C GLU A 51 11.60 18.60 4.13
N SER A 52 12.52 17.65 4.24
CA SER A 52 12.58 16.64 5.28
C SER A 52 11.43 15.59 5.26
N VAL A 53 11.46 14.70 6.22
CA VAL A 53 10.42 13.66 6.45
C VAL A 53 9.07 14.28 6.79
N ASP A 54 9.05 15.37 7.59
CA ASP A 54 7.81 16.10 7.90
C ASP A 54 7.18 16.72 6.64
N GLY A 55 8.03 17.22 5.73
CA GLY A 55 7.59 17.72 4.43
C GLY A 55 6.97 16.63 3.57
N LEU A 56 7.56 15.42 3.57
CA LEU A 56 7.00 14.26 2.89
C LEU A 56 5.66 13.84 3.50
N MET A 57 5.53 13.85 4.84
CA MET A 57 4.26 13.57 5.52
C MET A 57 3.14 14.50 5.04
N ARG A 58 3.40 15.81 4.93
CA ARG A 58 2.42 16.78 4.40
C ARG A 58 2.02 16.51 2.94
N VAL A 59 2.95 16.02 2.12
CA VAL A 59 2.63 15.61 0.74
C VAL A 59 1.72 14.39 0.74
N ILE A 60 1.96 13.42 1.63
CA ILE A 60 1.12 12.24 1.77
C ILE A 60 -0.28 12.62 2.25
N GLU A 61 -0.40 13.48 3.27
CA GLU A 61 -1.69 14.02 3.73
C GLU A 61 -2.46 14.73 2.59
N GLN A 62 -1.75 15.50 1.77
CA GLN A 62 -2.37 16.23 0.65
C GLN A 62 -2.87 15.30 -0.47
N LEU A 63 -2.17 14.19 -0.70
CA LEU A 63 -2.46 13.23 -1.77
C LEU A 63 -3.09 11.94 -1.24
N GLU A 64 -3.61 11.99 -0.03
CA GLU A 64 -4.20 10.84 0.64
C GLU A 64 -5.26 10.14 -0.23
N GLY A 65 -5.15 8.83 -0.33
CA GLY A 65 -6.10 7.98 -1.04
C GLY A 65 -6.05 8.09 -2.56
N ILE A 66 -5.12 8.86 -3.13
CA ILE A 66 -4.94 8.94 -4.58
C ILE A 66 -4.12 7.74 -5.05
N TYR A 67 -4.72 6.88 -5.87
CA TYR A 67 -4.03 5.75 -6.47
C TYR A 67 -3.25 6.18 -7.71
N LEU A 68 -1.92 6.05 -7.64
CA LEU A 68 -1.01 6.24 -8.77
C LEU A 68 -0.20 4.98 -8.98
N ASN A 69 0.34 4.81 -10.20
CA ASN A 69 1.26 3.72 -10.47
C ASN A 69 2.44 3.77 -9.46
N ALA A 70 2.78 2.63 -8.89
CA ALA A 70 3.79 2.52 -7.84
C ALA A 70 5.13 3.19 -8.20
N SER A 71 5.55 3.09 -9.47
CA SER A 71 6.81 3.69 -9.95
C SER A 71 6.77 5.22 -9.99
N VAL A 72 5.60 5.84 -10.10
CA VAL A 72 5.45 7.31 -10.28
C VAL A 72 5.66 8.07 -8.99
N TRP A 73 5.37 7.45 -7.84
CA TRP A 73 5.49 8.11 -6.55
C TRP A 73 6.91 8.61 -6.27
N GLU A 74 7.89 7.73 -6.33
CA GLU A 74 9.29 8.05 -6.02
C GLU A 74 10.06 8.65 -7.21
N SER A 75 9.61 8.37 -8.45
CA SER A 75 10.28 8.93 -9.63
C SER A 75 9.85 10.36 -9.96
N SER A 76 8.66 10.78 -9.55
CA SER A 76 8.08 12.04 -9.99
C SER A 76 7.33 12.79 -8.89
N VAL A 77 6.41 12.14 -8.16
CA VAL A 77 5.49 12.83 -7.26
C VAL A 77 6.21 13.42 -6.05
N PHE A 78 6.99 12.63 -5.35
CA PHE A 78 7.74 13.06 -4.18
C PHE A 78 8.89 14.01 -4.54
N PRO A 79 9.76 13.72 -5.54
CA PRO A 79 10.83 14.63 -5.91
C PRO A 79 10.35 16.00 -6.42
N ALA A 80 9.16 16.05 -7.03
CA ALA A 80 8.59 17.33 -7.48
C ALA A 80 8.12 18.23 -6.32
N ARG A 81 7.89 17.67 -5.13
CA ARG A 81 7.29 18.36 -3.98
C ARG A 81 8.21 18.48 -2.77
N VAL A 82 9.11 17.50 -2.60
CA VAL A 82 10.05 17.42 -1.47
C VAL A 82 11.46 17.64 -1.99
N ARG A 83 12.13 18.67 -1.50
CA ARG A 83 13.52 18.98 -1.86
C ARG A 83 14.42 17.87 -1.38
N ASP A 84 15.36 17.46 -2.24
CA ASP A 84 16.35 16.42 -1.95
C ASP A 84 15.71 15.10 -1.45
N TYR A 85 14.53 14.76 -2.01
CA TYR A 85 13.83 13.53 -1.67
C TYR A 85 14.76 12.31 -1.77
N GLN A 86 14.75 11.52 -0.71
CA GLN A 86 15.45 10.22 -0.65
C GLN A 86 14.45 9.11 -0.28
N PRO A 87 14.57 7.93 -0.89
CA PRO A 87 13.71 6.78 -0.54
C PRO A 87 13.68 6.43 0.94
N SER A 88 14.77 6.70 1.67
CA SER A 88 14.84 6.51 3.12
C SER A 88 13.85 7.34 3.92
N MET A 89 13.43 8.51 3.41
CA MET A 89 12.42 9.34 4.06
C MET A 89 11.05 8.64 4.10
N LEU A 90 10.69 7.97 2.98
CA LEU A 90 9.47 7.17 2.93
C LEU A 90 9.58 5.93 3.82
N ASP A 91 10.72 5.25 3.80
CA ASP A 91 10.95 4.07 4.63
C ASP A 91 10.90 4.41 6.13
N GLU A 92 11.34 5.61 6.53
CA GLU A 92 11.22 6.10 7.90
C GLU A 92 9.75 6.26 8.33
N LEU A 93 8.91 6.91 7.53
CA LEU A 93 7.48 7.08 7.81
C LEU A 93 6.71 5.75 7.85
N LEU A 94 7.09 4.80 7.01
CA LEU A 94 6.49 3.48 7.01
C LEU A 94 6.94 2.63 8.20
N ALA A 95 8.21 2.72 8.57
CA ALA A 95 8.78 1.98 9.69
C ALA A 95 8.29 2.51 11.05
N SER A 96 8.06 3.84 11.18
CA SER A 96 7.46 4.43 12.38
C SER A 96 5.97 4.07 12.52
N GLY A 97 5.31 3.67 11.43
CA GLY A 97 3.89 3.39 11.40
C GLY A 97 3.01 4.64 11.25
N ASP A 98 3.61 5.82 10.96
CA ASP A 98 2.86 7.06 10.73
C ASP A 98 2.12 7.05 9.39
N VAL A 99 2.61 6.26 8.44
CA VAL A 99 2.05 6.11 7.09
C VAL A 99 1.80 4.63 6.78
N VAL A 100 0.69 4.39 6.11
CA VAL A 100 0.31 3.08 5.55
C VAL A 100 0.13 3.23 4.05
N TRP A 101 0.56 2.27 3.28
CA TRP A 101 0.25 2.21 1.86
C TRP A 101 -0.73 1.08 1.54
N VAL A 102 -1.59 1.32 0.57
CA VAL A 102 -2.62 0.38 0.13
C VAL A 102 -2.45 0.14 -1.36
N GLY A 103 -2.37 -1.11 -1.75
CA GLY A 103 -2.29 -1.52 -3.14
C GLY A 103 -3.66 -1.64 -3.78
N SER A 104 -3.73 -1.33 -5.08
CA SER A 104 -4.91 -1.59 -5.89
C SER A 104 -4.50 -2.01 -7.28
N LYS A 105 -5.20 -2.97 -7.84
CA LYS A 105 -4.96 -3.43 -9.19
C LYS A 105 -6.27 -3.58 -9.95
N ILE A 106 -6.27 -3.06 -11.19
CA ILE A 106 -7.39 -3.26 -12.11
C ILE A 106 -7.40 -4.72 -12.56
N ASN A 107 -8.56 -5.35 -12.55
CA ASN A 107 -8.74 -6.75 -12.92
C ASN A 107 -8.05 -7.12 -14.25
N GLY A 108 -7.34 -8.23 -14.27
CA GLY A 108 -6.72 -8.81 -15.46
C GLY A 108 -5.21 -8.67 -15.57
N SER A 109 -4.56 -7.92 -14.69
CA SER A 109 -3.09 -7.84 -14.66
C SER A 109 -2.45 -8.92 -13.77
N ASN A 110 -1.24 -9.30 -14.09
CA ASN A 110 -0.47 -10.32 -13.38
C ASN A 110 -0.15 -9.86 -11.94
N ALA A 111 -0.30 -10.72 -10.94
CA ALA A 111 -0.03 -10.38 -9.53
C ALA A 111 1.41 -9.87 -9.32
N LYS A 112 2.35 -10.32 -10.15
CA LYS A 112 3.78 -9.94 -10.12
C LYS A 112 4.09 -8.58 -10.77
N GLU A 113 3.12 -7.91 -11.37
CA GLU A 113 3.31 -6.57 -11.91
C GLU A 113 2.85 -5.53 -10.88
N ALA A 114 3.59 -4.44 -10.74
CA ALA A 114 3.25 -3.38 -9.83
C ALA A 114 1.93 -2.69 -10.24
N GLY A 115 1.00 -2.61 -9.30
CA GLY A 115 -0.29 -1.93 -9.45
C GLY A 115 -0.25 -0.46 -9.06
N GLY A 116 -1.42 0.10 -8.80
CA GLY A 116 -1.58 1.41 -8.18
C GLY A 116 -1.37 1.34 -6.67
N ILE A 117 -0.76 2.37 -6.12
CA ILE A 117 -0.54 2.54 -4.68
C ILE A 117 -1.15 3.85 -4.24
N ALA A 118 -1.84 3.84 -3.12
CA ALA A 118 -2.20 5.03 -2.37
C ALA A 118 -1.50 5.03 -1.01
N PHE A 119 -1.11 6.20 -0.55
CA PHE A 119 -0.59 6.41 0.80
C PHE A 119 -1.65 7.06 1.68
N HIS A 120 -1.63 6.70 2.96
CA HIS A 120 -2.54 7.23 3.97
C HIS A 120 -1.77 7.49 5.27
N PRO A 121 -2.08 8.57 5.99
CA PRO A 121 -1.75 8.65 7.41
C PRO A 121 -2.34 7.46 8.18
N ALA A 122 -1.67 6.98 9.20
CA ALA A 122 -2.12 5.81 9.96
C ALA A 122 -3.47 6.03 10.69
N ASP A 123 -3.80 7.28 11.01
CA ASP A 123 -5.07 7.68 11.63
C ASP A 123 -6.15 8.06 10.61
N SER A 124 -5.92 7.80 9.34
CA SER A 124 -6.84 8.12 8.25
C SER A 124 -8.20 7.47 8.41
N ARG A 125 -9.24 8.26 8.17
CA ARG A 125 -10.62 7.77 8.12
C ARG A 125 -10.95 7.02 6.82
N LEU A 126 -10.07 7.09 5.82
CA LEU A 126 -10.21 6.37 4.56
C LEU A 126 -9.72 4.93 4.67
N LEU A 127 -8.92 4.62 5.69
CA LEU A 127 -8.52 3.25 6.01
C LEU A 127 -9.70 2.54 6.68
N THR A 128 -10.23 1.52 6.04
CA THR A 128 -11.26 0.66 6.63
C THR A 128 -10.63 -0.10 7.80
N LYS A 129 -11.19 0.04 9.00
CA LYS A 129 -10.68 -0.69 10.16
C LYS A 129 -10.82 -2.20 9.93
N PRO A 130 -9.76 -2.99 10.24
CA PRO A 130 -9.89 -4.44 10.24
C PRO A 130 -11.05 -4.83 11.19
N GLY A 131 -12.09 -5.45 10.68
CA GLY A 131 -13.24 -5.89 11.46
C GLY A 131 -14.61 -5.44 10.93
N GLU A 132 -14.71 -4.32 10.22
CA GLU A 132 -16.02 -3.90 9.67
C GLU A 132 -16.44 -4.67 8.41
N GLN A 133 -15.50 -5.30 7.70
CA GLN A 133 -15.78 -6.17 6.55
C GLN A 133 -15.63 -7.67 6.84
N SER A 134 -15.08 -8.05 8.01
CA SER A 134 -14.78 -9.46 8.34
C SER A 134 -15.95 -10.27 8.89
N GLN A 135 -17.13 -9.69 9.11
CA GLN A 135 -18.26 -10.45 9.68
C GLN A 135 -18.95 -11.41 8.71
N ASN A 136 -18.56 -11.42 7.42
CA ASN A 136 -19.15 -12.33 6.43
C ASN A 136 -18.22 -13.46 5.95
N ASN A 137 -17.01 -13.57 6.47
CA ASN A 137 -16.18 -14.76 6.24
C ASN A 137 -16.41 -15.81 7.34
N ALA A 138 -17.63 -16.36 7.41
CA ALA A 138 -17.79 -17.71 7.93
C ALA A 138 -16.97 -18.60 6.99
N TYR A 139 -15.78 -19.01 7.42
CA TYR A 139 -14.99 -20.01 6.72
C TYR A 139 -15.90 -21.24 6.56
N SER A 140 -16.33 -21.49 5.33
CA SER A 140 -17.05 -22.72 5.01
C SER A 140 -16.16 -23.88 5.47
N ALA A 141 -16.74 -24.86 6.13
CA ALA A 141 -16.05 -26.10 6.49
C ALA A 141 -15.63 -26.80 5.19
N GLY A 142 -14.46 -26.45 4.66
CA GLY A 142 -13.92 -26.92 3.39
C GLY A 142 -12.43 -26.55 3.30
N THR A 143 -11.78 -27.02 2.25
CA THR A 143 -10.36 -26.78 1.96
C THR A 143 -10.06 -25.27 1.89
N MET A 144 -9.19 -24.78 2.78
CA MET A 144 -8.75 -23.37 2.75
C MET A 144 -7.76 -23.14 1.61
N THR A 145 -7.95 -22.03 0.90
CA THR A 145 -6.99 -21.58 -0.12
C THR A 145 -5.78 -20.87 0.51
N VAL A 146 -4.66 -20.78 -0.22
CA VAL A 146 -3.45 -20.10 0.28
C VAL A 146 -3.72 -18.65 0.70
N PRO A 147 -4.46 -17.80 -0.05
CA PRO A 147 -4.83 -16.46 0.42
C PRO A 147 -5.61 -16.44 1.73
N GLU A 148 -6.56 -17.39 1.90
CA GLU A 148 -7.37 -17.47 3.13
C GLU A 148 -6.53 -17.85 4.34
N THR A 149 -5.54 -18.74 4.19
CA THR A 149 -4.62 -19.08 5.29
C THR A 149 -3.72 -17.91 5.68
N ILE A 150 -3.26 -17.11 4.71
CA ILE A 150 -2.50 -15.88 4.98
C ILE A 150 -3.35 -14.89 5.79
N LEU A 151 -4.59 -14.65 5.35
CA LEU A 151 -5.51 -13.76 6.08
C LEU A 151 -5.86 -14.29 7.47
N ALA A 152 -6.01 -15.61 7.65
CA ALA A 152 -6.26 -16.23 8.94
C ALA A 152 -5.11 -15.99 9.93
N VAL A 153 -3.84 -16.05 9.46
CA VAL A 153 -2.68 -15.70 10.31
C VAL A 153 -2.71 -14.24 10.69
N LEU A 154 -2.93 -13.33 9.71
CA LEU A 154 -2.88 -11.88 9.92
C LEU A 154 -4.09 -11.37 10.74
N SER A 155 -5.24 -12.03 10.68
CA SER A 155 -6.46 -11.66 11.43
C SER A 155 -6.27 -11.74 12.95
N ASN A 156 -5.31 -12.54 13.42
CA ASN A 156 -4.94 -12.60 14.84
C ASN A 156 -4.12 -11.39 15.30
N GLY A 157 -3.84 -10.45 14.40
CA GLY A 157 -3.01 -9.27 14.64
C GLY A 157 -1.51 -9.56 14.56
N GLY A 158 -0.76 -8.47 14.41
CA GLY A 158 0.69 -8.51 14.32
C GLY A 158 1.22 -8.31 12.91
N ALA A 159 2.54 -8.20 12.81
CA ALA A 159 3.26 -8.05 11.56
C ALA A 159 4.35 -9.12 11.48
N PHE A 160 4.47 -9.77 10.34
CA PHE A 160 5.31 -10.95 10.15
C PHE A 160 6.30 -10.77 9.01
N HIS A 161 7.51 -11.29 9.19
CA HIS A 161 8.37 -11.49 8.03
C HIS A 161 7.78 -12.58 7.12
N ALA A 162 7.96 -12.44 5.82
CA ALA A 162 7.36 -13.35 4.82
C ALA A 162 7.62 -14.84 5.11
N ARG A 163 8.82 -15.20 5.60
CA ARG A 163 9.14 -16.57 5.96
C ARG A 163 8.31 -17.07 7.15
N GLN A 164 8.11 -16.24 8.17
CA GLN A 164 7.29 -16.59 9.33
C GLN A 164 5.82 -16.72 8.92
N LEU A 165 5.35 -15.77 8.09
CA LEU A 165 4.00 -15.77 7.55
C LEU A 165 3.75 -17.03 6.68
N SER A 166 4.68 -17.39 5.78
CA SER A 166 4.61 -18.60 4.97
C SER A 166 4.56 -19.87 5.84
N THR A 167 5.41 -19.93 6.88
CA THR A 167 5.43 -21.09 7.79
C THR A 167 4.11 -21.24 8.56
N ALA A 168 3.56 -20.14 9.09
CA ALA A 168 2.30 -20.14 9.83
C ALA A 168 1.11 -20.46 8.92
N ALA A 169 1.04 -19.85 7.73
CA ALA A 169 0.00 -20.11 6.75
C ALA A 169 0.02 -21.56 6.25
N LYS A 170 1.23 -22.11 6.04
CA LYS A 170 1.40 -23.51 5.67
C LYS A 170 0.86 -24.47 6.74
N ALA A 171 1.07 -24.18 8.02
CA ALA A 171 0.56 -25.01 9.10
C ALA A 171 -0.98 -25.05 9.08
N ILE A 172 -1.64 -23.90 8.98
CA ILE A 172 -3.10 -23.81 8.88
C ILE A 172 -3.59 -24.53 7.61
N TRP A 173 -2.90 -24.33 6.48
CA TRP A 173 -3.27 -24.97 5.22
C TRP A 173 -3.19 -26.49 5.28
N GLN A 174 -2.17 -27.04 5.95
CA GLN A 174 -2.03 -28.49 6.15
C GLN A 174 -3.12 -29.09 7.05
N GLU A 175 -3.60 -28.34 8.06
CA GLU A 175 -4.69 -28.75 8.92
C GLU A 175 -6.03 -28.87 8.17
N HIS A 176 -6.22 -28.06 7.12
CA HIS A 176 -7.45 -27.98 6.34
C HIS A 176 -7.32 -28.63 4.95
N ALA A 177 -6.17 -29.23 4.63
CA ALA A 177 -5.95 -29.88 3.37
C ALA A 177 -6.75 -31.21 3.28
N GLU A 178 -7.38 -31.42 2.13
CA GLU A 178 -7.96 -32.75 1.85
C GLU A 178 -6.85 -33.79 1.77
N VAL A 179 -6.96 -34.78 2.59
CA VAL A 179 -6.02 -35.89 2.62
C VAL A 179 -6.35 -36.84 1.46
N ASN A 180 -5.56 -36.80 0.40
CA ASN A 180 -5.62 -37.82 -0.64
C ASN A 180 -4.79 -39.02 -0.21
N VAL A 181 -5.43 -40.17 -0.15
CA VAL A 181 -4.75 -41.44 0.09
C VAL A 181 -4.54 -42.14 -1.25
N ASN A 182 -3.28 -42.48 -1.56
CA ASN A 182 -2.99 -43.28 -2.74
C ASN A 182 -3.66 -44.64 -2.60
N PRO A 183 -4.59 -45.01 -3.49
CA PRO A 183 -5.35 -46.25 -3.35
C PRO A 183 -4.49 -47.52 -3.48
N GLU A 184 -3.30 -47.42 -4.08
CA GLU A 184 -2.43 -48.59 -4.31
C GLU A 184 -1.40 -48.76 -3.17
N THR A 185 -0.92 -47.69 -2.57
CA THR A 185 0.14 -47.74 -1.55
C THR A 185 -0.35 -47.43 -0.14
N GLY A 186 -1.56 -46.89 0.02
CA GLY A 186 -2.07 -46.38 1.30
C GLY A 186 -1.35 -45.15 1.82
N GLU A 187 -0.48 -44.54 1.00
CA GLU A 187 0.34 -43.40 1.37
C GLU A 187 -0.49 -42.12 1.35
N ILE A 188 -0.35 -41.32 2.40
CA ILE A 188 -1.02 -40.02 2.53
C ILE A 188 -0.30 -38.98 1.65
N ILE A 189 -0.95 -38.52 0.60
CA ILE A 189 -0.47 -37.48 -0.27
C ILE A 189 -1.05 -36.13 0.20
N LEU A 190 -0.25 -35.34 0.90
CA LEU A 190 -0.59 -33.96 1.19
C LEU A 190 -0.32 -33.09 -0.07
N PRO A 191 -1.21 -32.19 -0.43
CA PRO A 191 -0.95 -31.28 -1.53
C PRO A 191 0.33 -30.47 -1.26
N ALA A 192 1.12 -30.20 -2.30
CA ALA A 192 2.42 -29.54 -2.14
C ALA A 192 2.24 -28.05 -1.86
N TRP A 193 2.85 -27.55 -0.76
CA TRP A 193 2.98 -26.12 -0.52
C TRP A 193 4.07 -25.54 -1.42
N GLY A 194 3.72 -24.55 -2.26
CA GLY A 194 4.67 -23.88 -3.16
C GLY A 194 4.99 -22.47 -2.69
N GLU A 195 6.27 -22.15 -2.53
CA GLU A 195 6.71 -20.79 -2.18
C GLU A 195 6.29 -19.75 -3.23
N SER A 196 6.26 -20.11 -4.52
CA SER A 196 5.76 -19.24 -5.60
C SER A 196 4.24 -19.00 -5.49
N GLN A 197 3.47 -20.00 -5.06
CA GLN A 197 2.03 -19.84 -4.81
C GLN A 197 1.78 -18.93 -3.62
N PHE A 198 2.59 -19.04 -2.56
CA PHE A 198 2.54 -18.13 -1.42
C PHE A 198 2.84 -16.69 -1.84
N GLU A 199 3.92 -16.46 -2.61
CA GLU A 199 4.27 -15.13 -3.11
C GLU A 199 3.15 -14.53 -3.98
N GLU A 200 2.59 -15.30 -4.90
CA GLU A 200 1.47 -14.87 -5.74
C GLU A 200 0.22 -14.55 -4.93
N ALA A 201 -0.11 -15.39 -3.95
CA ALA A 201 -1.23 -15.18 -3.06
C ALA A 201 -1.06 -13.91 -2.20
N LEU A 202 0.13 -13.72 -1.62
CA LEU A 202 0.46 -12.54 -0.83
C LEU A 202 0.32 -11.24 -1.65
N TRP A 203 0.91 -11.19 -2.84
CA TRP A 203 0.79 -10.05 -3.72
C TRP A 203 -0.65 -9.85 -4.25
N SER A 204 -1.40 -10.92 -4.46
CA SER A 204 -2.83 -10.81 -4.78
C SER A 204 -3.61 -10.11 -3.66
N LEU A 205 -3.33 -10.44 -2.40
CA LEU A 205 -3.95 -9.80 -1.25
C LEU A 205 -3.52 -8.33 -1.09
N VAL A 206 -2.26 -8.02 -1.37
CA VAL A 206 -1.75 -6.63 -1.44
C VAL A 206 -2.53 -5.82 -2.46
N TRP A 207 -2.73 -6.36 -3.68
CA TRP A 207 -3.47 -5.66 -4.73
C TRP A 207 -4.98 -5.62 -4.51
N GLN A 208 -5.49 -6.36 -3.55
CA GLN A 208 -6.86 -6.26 -3.04
C GLN A 208 -6.97 -5.24 -1.89
N GLY A 209 -5.87 -4.62 -1.47
CA GLY A 209 -5.83 -3.70 -0.34
C GLY A 209 -6.04 -4.35 1.03
N LYS A 210 -5.85 -5.67 1.13
CA LYS A 210 -6.06 -6.44 2.37
C LYS A 210 -4.81 -6.62 3.20
N VAL A 211 -3.65 -6.48 2.59
CA VAL A 211 -2.33 -6.66 3.21
C VAL A 211 -1.43 -5.50 2.81
N THR A 212 -0.68 -5.01 3.77
CA THR A 212 0.32 -3.95 3.60
C THR A 212 1.69 -4.39 4.11
N ASN A 213 2.69 -3.52 4.01
CA ASN A 213 4.04 -3.79 4.48
C ASN A 213 4.65 -2.54 5.14
N SER A 214 5.46 -2.73 6.18
CA SER A 214 6.19 -1.68 6.89
C SER A 214 7.33 -1.05 6.10
N SER A 215 7.52 -1.42 4.84
CA SER A 215 8.56 -0.90 3.95
C SER A 215 8.05 -0.81 2.52
N PHE A 216 8.59 0.12 1.74
CA PHE A 216 8.30 0.21 0.31
C PHE A 216 9.28 -0.59 -0.55
N ALA A 217 10.31 -1.20 0.05
CA ALA A 217 11.33 -1.99 -0.64
C ALA A 217 10.77 -3.13 -1.50
N PRO A 218 9.76 -3.92 -1.07
CA PRO A 218 9.14 -4.95 -1.90
C PRO A 218 8.51 -4.39 -3.18
N VAL A 219 7.84 -3.25 -3.09
CA VAL A 219 7.23 -2.57 -4.23
C VAL A 219 8.29 -2.05 -5.20
N ARG A 220 9.38 -1.46 -4.68
CA ARG A 220 10.53 -1.05 -5.51
C ARG A 220 11.13 -2.21 -6.26
N ALA A 221 11.27 -3.38 -5.61
CA ALA A 221 11.80 -4.57 -6.25
C ALA A 221 10.92 -5.06 -7.41
N LEU A 222 9.58 -4.92 -7.28
CA LEU A 222 8.65 -5.23 -8.38
C LEU A 222 8.76 -4.23 -9.53
N THR A 223 8.88 -2.92 -9.22
CA THR A 223 8.90 -1.87 -10.25
C THR A 223 10.21 -1.82 -11.03
N GLN A 224 11.33 -2.15 -10.38
CA GLN A 224 12.64 -2.14 -11.01
C GLN A 224 12.89 -3.39 -11.86
N GLY A 225 12.00 -4.38 -11.80
CA GLY A 225 12.23 -5.69 -12.34
C GLY A 225 13.41 -6.39 -11.64
N THR A 226 13.60 -7.66 -11.86
CA THR A 226 14.82 -8.36 -11.47
C THR A 226 15.96 -7.95 -12.41
N VAL A 227 16.41 -6.72 -12.34
CA VAL A 227 17.72 -6.37 -12.85
C VAL A 227 18.70 -7.08 -11.92
N SER A 228 19.01 -8.32 -12.28
CA SER A 228 20.19 -9.01 -11.76
C SER A 228 21.37 -8.10 -12.08
N VAL A 229 21.74 -7.22 -11.15
CA VAL A 229 23.02 -6.53 -11.20
C VAL A 229 24.05 -7.65 -11.10
N ARG A 230 24.49 -8.09 -12.26
CA ARG A 230 25.60 -9.02 -12.40
C ARG A 230 26.82 -8.29 -11.86
N ALA A 231 27.04 -8.42 -10.55
CA ALA A 231 28.22 -7.90 -9.89
C ALA A 231 29.44 -8.38 -10.70
N PRO A 232 30.41 -7.51 -11.00
CA PRO A 232 31.63 -7.91 -11.69
C PRO A 232 32.24 -9.05 -10.91
N ARG A 233 32.52 -10.15 -11.60
CA ARG A 233 33.15 -11.35 -11.04
C ARG A 233 34.60 -11.04 -10.69
N THR A 234 34.83 -10.36 -9.58
CA THR A 234 36.12 -10.42 -8.90
C THR A 234 36.13 -11.73 -8.13
N ALA A 235 37.09 -12.56 -8.45
CA ALA A 235 37.33 -13.85 -7.81
C ALA A 235 37.60 -13.66 -6.32
N ALA A 236 36.56 -13.74 -5.50
CA ALA A 236 36.68 -13.69 -4.05
C ALA A 236 35.86 -14.84 -3.44
N ARG A 237 36.59 -15.78 -2.87
CA ARG A 237 36.24 -16.77 -1.86
C ARG A 237 34.77 -17.14 -1.76
N ARG A 238 34.49 -18.37 -2.17
CA ARG A 238 33.25 -19.12 -2.01
C ARG A 238 32.81 -19.12 -0.55
N ARG A 239 32.05 -18.08 -0.11
CA ARG A 239 31.28 -18.15 1.11
C ARG A 239 30.11 -19.08 0.85
N VAL A 240 30.10 -20.21 1.54
CA VAL A 240 28.93 -21.11 1.56
C VAL A 240 27.75 -20.29 2.09
N ARG A 241 26.78 -19.97 1.23
CA ARG A 241 25.51 -19.39 1.63
C ARG A 241 24.70 -20.47 2.32
N ILE A 242 24.67 -20.45 3.66
CA ILE A 242 23.98 -21.45 4.50
C ILE A 242 22.45 -21.18 4.52
N HIS A 243 21.99 -20.02 4.06
CA HIS A 243 20.56 -19.69 4.02
C HIS A 243 20.16 -19.11 2.66
N ALA A 244 19.05 -19.62 2.11
CA ALA A 244 18.39 -18.96 0.98
C ALA A 244 17.96 -17.56 1.43
N SER A 245 18.45 -16.52 0.74
CA SER A 245 18.05 -15.14 1.04
C SER A 245 16.58 -14.97 0.62
N THR A 246 15.78 -14.35 1.49
CA THR A 246 14.41 -13.96 1.14
C THR A 246 14.46 -13.08 -0.13
N PRO A 247 13.61 -13.32 -1.14
CA PRO A 247 13.53 -12.45 -2.30
C PRO A 247 13.27 -11.00 -1.90
N ALA A 248 13.82 -10.04 -2.65
CA ALA A 248 13.62 -8.62 -2.36
C ALA A 248 12.14 -8.22 -2.38
N THR A 249 11.32 -8.91 -3.19
CA THR A 249 9.86 -8.76 -3.28
C THR A 249 9.10 -9.21 -2.03
N LEU A 250 9.76 -9.86 -1.10
CA LEU A 250 9.18 -10.39 0.15
C LEU A 250 9.82 -9.76 1.40
N GLY A 251 10.60 -8.69 1.27
CA GLY A 251 11.21 -7.98 2.39
C GLY A 251 10.19 -7.28 3.29
N GLY A 252 10.66 -6.75 4.43
CA GLY A 252 9.82 -6.00 5.39
C GLY A 252 8.92 -6.88 6.26
N LEU A 253 7.99 -6.23 6.95
CA LEU A 253 6.96 -6.85 7.79
C LEU A 253 5.58 -6.69 7.13
N TRP A 254 4.87 -7.78 7.01
CA TRP A 254 3.54 -7.88 6.39
C TRP A 254 2.45 -7.92 7.47
N SER A 255 1.42 -7.09 7.31
CA SER A 255 0.27 -6.97 8.21
C SER A 255 -1.04 -6.80 7.45
#